data_6d6394a8a073e231100e56c2078d428d
#
_entry.id   6d6394a8a073e231100e56c2078d428d
#
_cell.length_a   1.000
_cell.length_b   1.000
_cell.length_c   1.000
_cell.angle_alpha   90.00
_cell.angle_beta   90.00
_cell.angle_gamma   90.00
#
_symmetry.space_group_name_H-M   'P 1'
#
loop_
_entity.id
_entity.type
_entity.pdbx_description
1 polymer ?
#
loop_
_entity_poly.entity_id
_entity_poly.type
_entity_poly.pdbx_seq_one_letter_code
_entity_poly.pdbx_strand_id
1 'polypeptide(L)'
;ISLGLVGSEMCIRDRYDTRNFLKIDCRLGTNKDFSDVCSHLHQHGIRIVLDGVFNHVGRGFWAFQDVKEKKWGSPYKDWFYLNFDGDSAYQDGFWYEGWEGHFELVKLNLQNPAVSDYLLECVKQWIEQFDIDGLRLDVAYSLDHSFMRRLRSFCQELKPNFALIGEVLFGDYNLIVNDDMLHSCTNYECYKGLFSSLNDMNLFEIAHSLHRQFGADPWCIYRGKHLMTFADNHDVTRLASILKNKQHIRIAYGILLGMPGIPCLYYGSEWGEEGMKAPDNDYALRPCFEEPKPNELTDWLCHLISLRQKSDALCNGDYRNIVIQNHQLIFERKTDNERILVAVNASEQEYTAYHGDLNGTGTELITDAELTLNGALTLPPYSVQYIRF
;
A
#
# COMPACT_ATOMS: atom_id res chain seq x y z
N ILE A 1 5.49 -5.99 5.96
CA ILE A 1 5.05 -7.33 5.51
C ILE A 1 3.55 -7.38 5.68
N SER A 2 2.81 -7.23 4.57
CA SER A 2 1.38 -7.52 4.57
C SER A 2 1.24 -9.05 4.47
N LEU A 3 0.89 -9.65 5.59
CA LEU A 3 0.58 -11.07 5.66
C LEU A 3 -0.93 -11.19 5.72
N GLY A 4 -1.57 -11.58 4.61
CA GLY A 4 -2.95 -12.05 4.61
C GLY A 4 -3.01 -13.37 5.37
N LEU A 5 -3.15 -13.30 6.71
CA LEU A 5 -2.78 -14.41 7.60
C LEU A 5 -3.96 -15.08 8.30
N VAL A 6 -5.21 -14.72 7.99
CA VAL A 6 -6.33 -15.27 8.76
C VAL A 6 -7.07 -16.34 7.99
N GLY A 7 -6.79 -17.57 8.38
CA GLY A 7 -7.57 -18.80 8.31
C GLY A 7 -8.43 -19.10 7.12
N SER A 8 -7.86 -19.32 5.93
CA SER A 8 -8.57 -19.93 4.81
C SER A 8 -8.10 -21.38 4.57
N GLU A 9 -8.96 -22.36 4.80
CA GLU A 9 -8.60 -23.76 4.54
C GLU A 9 -8.79 -24.22 3.09
N MET A 10 -9.39 -23.45 2.17
CA MET A 10 -9.71 -23.96 0.84
C MET A 10 -10.00 -22.94 -0.28
N CYS A 11 -9.42 -21.76 -0.29
CA CYS A 11 -9.31 -21.05 -1.56
C CYS A 11 -7.84 -20.81 -1.90
N ILE A 12 -7.38 -21.57 -2.85
CA ILE A 12 -5.99 -21.56 -3.32
C ILE A 12 -5.65 -20.24 -4.03
N ARG A 13 -6.65 -19.39 -4.34
CA ARG A 13 -6.49 -18.24 -5.21
C ARG A 13 -6.09 -16.95 -4.49
N ASP A 14 -6.85 -16.49 -3.52
CA ASP A 14 -6.71 -15.08 -3.08
C ASP A 14 -6.39 -14.93 -1.61
N ARG A 15 -6.66 -15.90 -0.74
CA ARG A 15 -6.45 -15.86 0.72
C ARG A 15 -7.33 -14.84 1.46
N TYR A 16 -8.35 -14.27 0.83
CA TYR A 16 -9.26 -13.28 1.40
C TYR A 16 -10.62 -13.85 1.82
N ASP A 17 -10.82 -15.18 1.72
CA ASP A 17 -12.03 -15.90 2.15
C ASP A 17 -11.95 -16.34 3.62
N THR A 18 -11.90 -15.40 4.54
CA THR A 18 -11.72 -15.64 5.98
C THR A 18 -12.75 -16.62 6.53
N ARG A 19 -12.31 -17.70 7.20
CA ARG A 19 -13.16 -18.69 7.90
C ARG A 19 -13.17 -18.51 9.40
N ASN A 20 -12.05 -18.04 9.95
CA ASN A 20 -11.88 -17.82 11.38
C ASN A 20 -10.85 -16.72 11.62
N PHE A 21 -11.28 -15.59 12.14
CA PHE A 21 -10.42 -14.43 12.43
C PHE A 21 -9.39 -14.69 13.56
N LEU A 22 -9.55 -15.76 14.33
CA LEU A 22 -8.70 -16.03 15.49
C LEU A 22 -7.62 -17.10 15.23
N LYS A 23 -7.54 -17.62 14.01
CA LYS A 23 -6.58 -18.68 13.65
C LYS A 23 -5.75 -18.29 12.44
N ILE A 24 -4.45 -18.46 12.55
CA ILE A 24 -3.53 -18.37 11.41
C ILE A 24 -3.83 -19.52 10.44
N ASP A 25 -3.66 -19.26 9.14
CA ASP A 25 -3.75 -20.29 8.11
C ASP A 25 -2.71 -21.40 8.40
N CYS A 26 -3.18 -22.64 8.55
CA CYS A 26 -2.31 -23.77 8.91
C CYS A 26 -1.18 -24.04 7.91
N ARG A 27 -1.29 -23.51 6.68
CA ARG A 27 -0.20 -23.57 5.67
C ARG A 27 0.96 -22.64 6.01
N LEU A 28 0.73 -21.61 6.84
CA LEU A 28 1.73 -20.63 7.25
C LEU A 28 2.28 -20.89 8.66
N GLY A 29 1.61 -21.78 9.42
CA GLY A 29 1.99 -22.13 10.78
C GLY A 29 0.84 -22.03 11.78
N THR A 30 1.19 -21.83 13.04
CA THR A 30 0.25 -21.70 14.16
C THR A 30 0.22 -20.27 14.69
N ASN A 31 -0.75 -19.95 15.53
CA ASN A 31 -0.80 -18.67 16.26
C ASN A 31 0.50 -18.42 17.04
N LYS A 32 1.10 -19.50 17.59
CA LYS A 32 2.37 -19.39 18.32
C LYS A 32 3.51 -18.99 17.40
N ASP A 33 3.63 -19.65 16.23
CA ASP A 33 4.68 -19.31 15.26
C ASP A 33 4.56 -17.85 14.82
N PHE A 34 3.34 -17.35 14.59
CA PHE A 34 3.14 -15.96 14.24
C PHE A 34 3.51 -14.99 15.37
N SER A 35 3.15 -15.32 16.62
CA SER A 35 3.57 -14.54 17.80
C SER A 35 5.09 -14.49 17.95
N ASP A 36 5.78 -15.61 17.70
CA ASP A 36 7.25 -15.69 17.74
C ASP A 36 7.86 -14.81 16.61
N VAL A 37 7.30 -14.84 15.41
CA VAL A 37 7.69 -13.96 14.28
C VAL A 37 7.51 -12.49 14.63
N CYS A 38 6.35 -12.09 15.19
CA CYS A 38 6.11 -10.70 15.59
C CYS A 38 7.14 -10.24 16.63
N SER A 39 7.39 -11.06 17.64
CA SER A 39 8.38 -10.76 18.67
C SER A 39 9.79 -10.60 18.09
N HIS A 40 10.17 -11.44 17.14
CA HIS A 40 11.46 -11.34 16.46
C HIS A 40 11.57 -10.06 15.62
N LEU A 41 10.55 -9.71 14.88
CA LEU A 41 10.51 -8.47 14.07
C LEU A 41 10.61 -7.22 14.95
N HIS A 42 9.91 -7.19 16.09
CA HIS A 42 9.99 -6.09 17.06
C HIS A 42 11.40 -5.91 17.63
N GLN A 43 12.14 -7.01 17.92
CA GLN A 43 13.54 -6.94 18.36
C GLN A 43 14.45 -6.26 17.34
N HIS A 44 14.05 -6.24 16.06
CA HIS A 44 14.76 -5.57 14.98
C HIS A 44 14.15 -4.20 14.61
N GLY A 45 13.21 -3.67 15.42
CA GLY A 45 12.58 -2.39 15.19
C GLY A 45 11.56 -2.38 14.04
N ILE A 46 11.09 -3.56 13.61
CA ILE A 46 10.12 -3.72 12.52
C ILE A 46 8.72 -3.86 13.12
N ARG A 47 7.80 -2.99 12.69
CA ARG A 47 6.39 -3.02 13.09
C ARG A 47 5.57 -3.94 12.18
N ILE A 48 4.52 -4.53 12.72
CA ILE A 48 3.65 -5.47 12.02
C ILE A 48 2.29 -4.82 11.74
N VAL A 49 1.92 -4.77 10.46
CA VAL A 49 0.59 -4.36 10.01
C VAL A 49 -0.10 -5.59 9.43
N LEU A 50 -1.18 -6.03 10.08
CA LEU A 50 -1.95 -7.20 9.66
C LEU A 50 -3.08 -6.79 8.71
N ASP A 51 -3.45 -7.69 7.79
CA ASP A 51 -4.59 -7.47 6.89
C ASP A 51 -5.91 -7.68 7.62
N GLY A 52 -6.77 -6.66 7.62
CA GLY A 52 -8.10 -6.68 8.20
C GLY A 52 -9.17 -6.83 7.12
N VAL A 53 -9.56 -8.06 6.81
CA VAL A 53 -10.60 -8.38 5.81
C VAL A 53 -11.96 -8.34 6.50
N PHE A 54 -12.58 -7.16 6.61
CA PHE A 54 -13.81 -6.95 7.39
C PHE A 54 -15.06 -6.73 6.52
N ASN A 55 -14.89 -6.53 5.23
CA ASN A 55 -16.02 -6.35 4.32
C ASN A 55 -16.79 -7.66 4.08
N HIS A 56 -16.09 -8.78 4.04
CA HIS A 56 -16.65 -10.08 3.66
C HIS A 56 -15.92 -11.22 4.38
N VAL A 57 -16.50 -12.40 4.31
CA VAL A 57 -15.93 -13.66 4.82
C VAL A 57 -16.11 -14.77 3.78
N GLY A 58 -15.32 -15.81 3.87
CA GLY A 58 -15.51 -17.02 3.07
C GLY A 58 -16.80 -17.76 3.43
N ARG A 59 -17.33 -18.52 2.48
CA ARG A 59 -18.53 -19.38 2.70
C ARG A 59 -18.33 -20.39 3.85
N GLY A 60 -17.10 -20.72 4.21
CA GLY A 60 -16.74 -21.57 5.34
C GLY A 60 -16.78 -20.89 6.71
N PHE A 61 -17.08 -19.59 6.79
CA PHE A 61 -17.18 -18.87 8.04
C PHE A 61 -18.28 -19.45 8.95
N TRP A 62 -17.96 -19.68 10.20
CA TRP A 62 -18.81 -20.42 11.13
C TRP A 62 -20.23 -19.88 11.27
N ALA A 63 -20.41 -18.55 11.33
CA ALA A 63 -21.73 -17.93 11.42
C ALA A 63 -22.54 -18.09 10.13
N PHE A 64 -21.87 -18.06 8.95
CA PHE A 64 -22.56 -18.33 7.67
C PHE A 64 -22.92 -19.80 7.50
N GLN A 65 -22.12 -20.74 8.02
CA GLN A 65 -22.47 -22.15 8.05
C GLN A 65 -23.71 -22.41 8.91
N ASP A 66 -23.84 -21.74 10.07
CA ASP A 66 -25.06 -21.81 10.90
C ASP A 66 -26.29 -21.29 10.15
N VAL A 67 -26.15 -20.17 9.39
CA VAL A 67 -27.23 -19.66 8.51
C VAL A 67 -27.61 -20.68 7.44
N LYS A 68 -26.63 -21.32 6.80
CA LYS A 68 -26.90 -22.36 5.78
C LYS A 68 -27.69 -23.54 6.36
N GLU A 69 -27.40 -23.94 7.57
CA GLU A 69 -28.06 -25.05 8.26
C GLU A 69 -29.45 -24.65 8.78
N LYS A 70 -29.56 -23.55 9.50
CA LYS A 70 -30.76 -23.17 10.27
C LYS A 70 -31.68 -22.18 9.56
N LYS A 71 -31.21 -21.55 8.46
CA LYS A 71 -31.98 -20.56 7.69
C LYS A 71 -32.54 -19.46 8.60
N TRP A 72 -33.85 -19.22 8.57
CA TRP A 72 -34.54 -18.25 9.42
C TRP A 72 -34.31 -18.45 10.92
N GLY A 73 -34.00 -19.66 11.36
CA GLY A 73 -33.76 -20.00 12.75
C GLY A 73 -32.35 -19.65 13.23
N SER A 74 -31.45 -19.20 12.37
CA SER A 74 -30.11 -18.82 12.76
C SER A 74 -30.08 -17.49 13.52
N PRO A 75 -29.41 -17.40 14.67
CA PRO A 75 -29.19 -16.12 15.35
C PRO A 75 -28.25 -15.19 14.58
N TYR A 76 -27.55 -15.69 13.58
CA TYR A 76 -26.57 -14.94 12.76
C TYR A 76 -27.12 -14.48 11.41
N LYS A 77 -28.42 -14.70 11.12
CA LYS A 77 -29.02 -14.29 9.84
C LYS A 77 -28.85 -12.80 9.53
N ASP A 78 -28.90 -11.94 10.54
CA ASP A 78 -28.77 -10.49 10.41
C ASP A 78 -27.29 -10.02 10.35
N TRP A 79 -26.33 -10.95 10.42
CA TRP A 79 -24.90 -10.68 10.19
C TRP A 79 -24.54 -10.49 8.73
N PHE A 80 -25.46 -10.89 7.83
CA PHE A 80 -25.31 -10.87 6.39
C PHE A 80 -26.53 -10.20 5.74
N TYR A 81 -26.41 -9.80 4.51
CA TYR A 81 -27.53 -9.31 3.71
C TYR A 81 -28.16 -10.50 2.98
N LEU A 82 -29.31 -11.01 3.47
CA LEU A 82 -29.95 -12.23 2.99
C LEU A 82 -31.34 -11.96 2.41
N ASN A 83 -31.73 -12.79 1.43
CA ASN A 83 -33.09 -12.87 0.94
C ASN A 83 -33.49 -14.36 0.83
N PHE A 84 -34.44 -14.79 1.68
CA PHE A 84 -34.89 -16.17 1.74
C PHE A 84 -35.93 -16.53 0.67
N ASP A 85 -36.41 -15.55 -0.10
CA ASP A 85 -37.30 -15.81 -1.28
C ASP A 85 -36.49 -15.99 -2.58
N GLY A 86 -35.15 -15.81 -2.52
CA GLY A 86 -34.23 -16.00 -3.63
C GLY A 86 -33.33 -17.22 -3.47
N ASP A 87 -32.39 -17.38 -4.41
CA ASP A 87 -31.34 -18.40 -4.30
C ASP A 87 -29.98 -17.81 -4.69
N SER A 88 -28.90 -18.44 -4.24
CA SER A 88 -27.52 -18.10 -4.60
C SER A 88 -27.05 -18.93 -5.80
N ALA A 89 -25.91 -18.53 -6.37
CA ALA A 89 -25.24 -19.33 -7.41
C ALA A 89 -24.84 -20.75 -6.93
N TYR A 90 -24.84 -20.98 -5.63
CA TYR A 90 -24.53 -22.27 -5.01
C TYR A 90 -25.80 -23.10 -4.64
N GLN A 91 -26.98 -22.61 -4.97
CA GLN A 91 -28.26 -23.29 -4.66
C GLN A 91 -28.43 -23.53 -3.14
N ASP A 92 -28.12 -22.51 -2.36
CA ASP A 92 -28.22 -22.56 -0.88
C ASP A 92 -29.67 -22.50 -0.37
N GLY A 93 -30.67 -22.24 -1.26
CA GLY A 93 -32.08 -22.05 -0.91
C GLY A 93 -32.33 -20.68 -0.25
N PHE A 94 -31.46 -19.73 -0.44
CA PHE A 94 -31.60 -18.30 -0.15
C PHE A 94 -30.52 -17.53 -0.91
N TRP A 95 -30.83 -16.26 -1.23
CA TRP A 95 -29.87 -15.32 -1.81
C TRP A 95 -29.13 -14.57 -0.70
N TYR A 96 -27.87 -14.19 -0.98
CA TYR A 96 -27.09 -13.31 -0.13
C TYR A 96 -26.20 -12.39 -0.96
N GLU A 97 -25.83 -11.24 -0.39
CA GLU A 97 -24.91 -10.31 -1.03
C GLU A 97 -23.48 -10.85 -0.92
N GLY A 98 -22.82 -11.02 -2.07
CA GLY A 98 -21.38 -11.22 -2.16
C GLY A 98 -20.65 -9.94 -2.51
N TRP A 99 -19.36 -9.84 -2.19
CA TRP A 99 -18.54 -8.71 -2.59
C TRP A 99 -18.47 -8.62 -4.13
N GLU A 100 -18.95 -7.48 -4.68
CA GLU A 100 -18.98 -7.22 -6.13
C GLU A 100 -19.58 -8.37 -6.97
N GLY A 101 -20.54 -9.13 -6.43
CA GLY A 101 -21.18 -10.24 -7.09
C GLY A 101 -20.45 -11.60 -6.93
N HIS A 102 -19.34 -11.63 -6.22
CA HIS A 102 -18.61 -12.85 -5.88
C HIS A 102 -19.28 -13.58 -4.71
N PHE A 103 -20.07 -14.59 -4.99
CA PHE A 103 -20.80 -15.35 -3.95
C PHE A 103 -19.89 -16.17 -3.03
N GLU A 104 -18.65 -16.44 -3.40
CA GLU A 104 -17.64 -17.04 -2.53
C GLU A 104 -17.24 -16.14 -1.38
N LEU A 105 -17.37 -14.80 -1.53
CA LEU A 105 -17.02 -13.77 -0.57
C LEU A 105 -18.29 -13.14 0.00
N VAL A 106 -18.81 -13.72 1.08
CA VAL A 106 -20.08 -13.36 1.70
C VAL A 106 -19.96 -12.05 2.44
N LYS A 107 -20.70 -11.02 2.04
CA LYS A 107 -20.62 -9.69 2.62
C LYS A 107 -21.17 -9.65 4.04
N LEU A 108 -20.39 -9.03 4.96
CA LEU A 108 -20.78 -8.80 6.34
C LEU A 108 -21.63 -7.52 6.48
N ASN A 109 -22.64 -7.59 7.33
CA ASN A 109 -23.44 -6.42 7.70
C ASN A 109 -22.76 -5.64 8.85
N LEU A 110 -21.83 -4.75 8.52
CA LEU A 110 -21.09 -3.93 9.50
C LEU A 110 -21.97 -2.93 10.26
N GLN A 111 -23.20 -2.67 9.81
CA GLN A 111 -24.19 -1.86 10.54
C GLN A 111 -24.82 -2.63 11.69
N ASN A 112 -24.73 -3.97 11.69
CA ASN A 112 -25.16 -4.79 12.83
C ASN A 112 -24.14 -4.67 13.97
N PRO A 113 -24.55 -4.18 15.16
CA PRO A 113 -23.62 -4.02 16.30
C PRO A 113 -22.92 -5.32 16.70
N ALA A 114 -23.61 -6.46 16.63
CA ALA A 114 -23.02 -7.75 17.02
C ALA A 114 -21.89 -8.17 16.09
N VAL A 115 -21.97 -7.84 14.78
CA VAL A 115 -20.87 -8.07 13.80
C VAL A 115 -19.70 -7.17 14.16
N SER A 116 -19.95 -5.87 14.34
CA SER A 116 -18.91 -4.91 14.67
C SER A 116 -18.22 -5.26 16.01
N ASP A 117 -18.99 -5.64 17.04
CA ASP A 117 -18.44 -6.03 18.35
C ASP A 117 -17.57 -7.30 18.23
N TYR A 118 -18.00 -8.29 17.45
CA TYR A 118 -17.22 -9.50 17.19
C TYR A 118 -15.89 -9.19 16.49
N LEU A 119 -15.91 -8.34 15.47
CA LEU A 119 -14.69 -7.97 14.74
C LEU A 119 -13.73 -7.16 15.63
N LEU A 120 -14.24 -6.23 16.45
CA LEU A 120 -13.42 -5.46 17.39
C LEU A 120 -12.78 -6.37 18.45
N GLU A 121 -13.51 -7.37 18.96
CA GLU A 121 -12.96 -8.36 19.88
C GLU A 121 -11.85 -9.19 19.20
N CYS A 122 -12.01 -9.56 17.93
CA CYS A 122 -10.94 -10.22 17.17
C CYS A 122 -9.68 -9.35 17.07
N VAL A 123 -9.84 -8.05 16.76
CA VAL A 123 -8.73 -7.10 16.71
C VAL A 123 -8.03 -6.96 18.06
N LYS A 124 -8.80 -6.89 19.15
CA LYS A 124 -8.24 -6.88 20.50
C LYS A 124 -7.37 -8.11 20.76
N GLN A 125 -7.87 -9.30 20.42
CA GLN A 125 -7.10 -10.54 20.58
C GLN A 125 -5.83 -10.56 19.73
N TRP A 126 -5.85 -10.00 18.50
CA TRP A 126 -4.63 -9.87 17.69
C TRP A 126 -3.60 -8.93 18.33
N ILE A 127 -4.06 -7.81 18.92
CA ILE A 127 -3.17 -6.89 19.64
C ILE A 127 -2.60 -7.58 20.89
N GLU A 128 -3.43 -8.24 21.69
CA GLU A 128 -3.02 -8.89 22.94
C GLU A 128 -2.12 -10.12 22.70
N GLN A 129 -2.40 -10.92 21.65
CA GLN A 129 -1.69 -12.16 21.38
C GLN A 129 -0.43 -11.98 20.53
N PHE A 130 -0.49 -11.08 19.55
CA PHE A 130 0.57 -10.92 18.54
C PHE A 130 1.30 -9.58 18.64
N ASP A 131 0.78 -8.65 19.45
CA ASP A 131 1.31 -7.29 19.59
C ASP A 131 1.41 -6.53 18.26
N ILE A 132 0.47 -6.75 17.31
CA ILE A 132 0.47 -6.06 16.02
C ILE A 132 0.40 -4.54 16.20
N ASP A 133 0.96 -3.79 15.24
CA ASP A 133 1.12 -2.33 15.30
C ASP A 133 0.13 -1.58 14.40
N GLY A 134 -0.65 -2.30 13.61
CA GLY A 134 -1.61 -1.70 12.71
C GLY A 134 -2.41 -2.71 11.91
N LEU A 135 -3.37 -2.18 11.15
CA LEU A 135 -4.16 -2.92 10.17
C LEU A 135 -4.08 -2.25 8.80
N ARG A 136 -3.97 -3.07 7.76
CA ARG A 136 -4.36 -2.69 6.41
C ARG A 136 -5.78 -3.18 6.20
N LEU A 137 -6.73 -2.29 5.96
CA LEU A 137 -8.13 -2.63 5.74
C LEU A 137 -8.36 -2.94 4.27
N ASP A 138 -8.69 -4.20 4.00
CA ASP A 138 -9.08 -4.67 2.68
C ASP A 138 -10.35 -3.97 2.20
N VAL A 139 -10.40 -3.61 0.92
CA VAL A 139 -11.50 -2.88 0.27
C VAL A 139 -12.12 -1.77 1.12
N ALA A 140 -11.27 -0.93 1.71
CA ALA A 140 -11.69 0.10 2.68
C ALA A 140 -12.76 1.07 2.14
N TYR A 141 -12.82 1.26 0.82
CA TYR A 141 -13.85 2.05 0.15
C TYR A 141 -15.27 1.45 0.26
N SER A 142 -15.39 0.17 0.61
CA SER A 142 -16.68 -0.55 0.80
C SER A 142 -17.08 -0.70 2.27
N LEU A 143 -16.21 -0.32 3.22
CA LEU A 143 -16.49 -0.46 4.65
C LEU A 143 -17.45 0.62 5.14
N ASP A 144 -18.28 0.26 6.12
CA ASP A 144 -19.15 1.21 6.82
C ASP A 144 -18.33 2.26 7.58
N HIS A 145 -18.62 3.54 7.40
CA HIS A 145 -17.90 4.63 8.04
C HIS A 145 -18.05 4.64 9.58
N SER A 146 -19.20 4.21 10.09
CA SER A 146 -19.42 4.12 11.55
C SER A 146 -18.57 3.02 12.15
N PHE A 147 -18.43 1.89 11.45
CA PHE A 147 -17.50 0.83 11.85
C PHE A 147 -16.04 1.32 11.84
N MET A 148 -15.61 2.04 10.80
CA MET A 148 -14.24 2.57 10.75
C MET A 148 -13.94 3.54 11.90
N ARG A 149 -14.88 4.43 12.27
CA ARG A 149 -14.73 5.34 13.41
C ARG A 149 -14.64 4.56 14.73
N ARG A 150 -15.49 3.56 14.93
CA ARG A 150 -15.43 2.68 16.10
C ARG A 150 -14.09 1.94 16.18
N LEU A 151 -13.64 1.37 15.06
CA LEU A 151 -12.36 0.69 14.98
C LEU A 151 -11.20 1.62 15.33
N ARG A 152 -11.23 2.87 14.79
CA ARG A 152 -10.21 3.89 15.09
C ARG A 152 -10.11 4.17 16.59
N SER A 153 -11.22 4.51 17.25
CA SER A 153 -11.25 4.82 18.66
C SER A 153 -10.81 3.61 19.49
N PHE A 154 -11.35 2.44 19.18
CA PHE A 154 -11.05 1.20 19.88
C PHE A 154 -9.56 0.82 19.82
N CYS A 155 -8.95 0.90 18.64
CA CYS A 155 -7.53 0.60 18.49
C CYS A 155 -6.63 1.61 19.22
N GLN A 156 -6.99 2.90 19.20
CA GLN A 156 -6.24 3.94 19.89
C GLN A 156 -6.29 3.78 21.43
N GLU A 157 -7.42 3.32 21.98
CA GLU A 157 -7.54 3.02 23.41
C GLU A 157 -6.64 1.86 23.82
N LEU A 158 -6.53 0.82 22.98
CA LEU A 158 -5.69 -0.35 23.26
C LEU A 158 -4.19 -0.10 23.00
N LYS A 159 -3.85 0.60 21.92
CA LYS A 159 -2.46 0.86 21.50
C LYS A 159 -2.40 2.24 20.83
N PRO A 160 -1.96 3.32 21.52
CA PRO A 160 -2.08 4.70 21.03
C PRO A 160 -1.45 4.98 19.67
N ASN A 161 -0.40 4.25 19.30
CA ASN A 161 0.31 4.42 18.00
C ASN A 161 -0.11 3.39 16.95
N PHE A 162 -1.30 2.78 17.10
CA PHE A 162 -1.80 1.77 16.18
C PHE A 162 -2.17 2.39 14.83
N ALA A 163 -1.59 1.88 13.74
CA ALA A 163 -1.81 2.40 12.39
C ALA A 163 -3.03 1.77 11.72
N LEU A 164 -3.84 2.58 11.03
CA LEU A 164 -4.91 2.11 10.14
C LEU A 164 -4.64 2.62 8.74
N ILE A 165 -4.45 1.70 7.79
CA ILE A 165 -4.18 1.98 6.37
C ILE A 165 -5.28 1.30 5.55
N GLY A 166 -5.98 2.05 4.70
CA GLY A 166 -7.03 1.48 3.85
C GLY A 166 -6.53 1.11 2.46
N GLU A 167 -7.01 0.01 1.92
CA GLU A 167 -6.94 -0.18 0.48
C GLU A 167 -8.05 0.60 -0.19
N VAL A 168 -7.66 1.54 -1.07
CA VAL A 168 -8.57 2.37 -1.85
C VAL A 168 -8.10 2.44 -3.28
N LEU A 169 -8.93 1.97 -4.20
CA LEU A 169 -8.58 1.92 -5.62
C LEU A 169 -8.85 3.24 -6.33
N PHE A 170 -9.90 3.97 -5.91
CA PHE A 170 -10.40 5.19 -6.57
C PHE A 170 -11.22 6.05 -5.61
N GLY A 171 -11.57 7.26 -6.06
CA GLY A 171 -12.41 8.19 -5.30
C GLY A 171 -11.62 9.28 -4.56
N ASP A 172 -12.33 10.01 -3.70
CA ASP A 172 -11.72 11.02 -2.84
C ASP A 172 -11.25 10.41 -1.52
N TYR A 173 -9.95 10.30 -1.35
CA TYR A 173 -9.35 9.73 -0.14
C TYR A 173 -9.66 10.53 1.14
N ASN A 174 -10.00 11.83 1.03
CA ASN A 174 -10.37 12.64 2.19
C ASN A 174 -11.61 12.11 2.92
N LEU A 175 -12.50 11.39 2.22
CA LEU A 175 -13.70 10.81 2.82
C LEU A 175 -13.39 9.83 3.96
N ILE A 176 -12.26 9.12 3.88
CA ILE A 176 -11.89 8.08 4.84
C ILE A 176 -10.51 8.28 5.47
N VAL A 177 -9.59 9.04 4.83
CA VAL A 177 -8.29 9.41 5.42
C VAL A 177 -8.43 10.74 6.13
N ASN A 178 -8.75 10.68 7.41
CA ASN A 178 -8.99 11.84 8.28
C ASN A 178 -8.75 11.45 9.76
N ASP A 179 -8.94 12.40 10.66
CA ASP A 179 -8.65 12.21 12.08
C ASP A 179 -9.54 11.16 12.76
N ASP A 180 -10.74 10.91 12.22
CA ASP A 180 -11.74 10.02 12.81
C ASP A 180 -11.65 8.57 12.30
N MET A 181 -11.04 8.31 11.14
CA MET A 181 -11.05 7.00 10.49
C MET A 181 -9.63 6.49 10.21
N LEU A 182 -9.12 6.66 8.99
CA LEU A 182 -7.84 6.07 8.60
C LEU A 182 -6.71 7.09 8.65
N HIS A 183 -5.50 6.62 8.96
CA HIS A 183 -4.28 7.43 8.91
C HIS A 183 -3.77 7.60 7.48
N SER A 184 -3.97 6.58 6.64
CA SER A 184 -3.44 6.50 5.27
C SER A 184 -4.31 5.58 4.41
N CYS A 185 -4.12 5.65 3.10
CA CYS A 185 -4.61 4.64 2.17
C CYS A 185 -3.63 4.44 1.01
N THR A 186 -3.88 3.39 0.21
CA THR A 186 -3.12 3.09 -1.01
C THR A 186 -3.30 4.19 -2.06
N ASN A 187 -2.19 4.64 -2.65
CA ASN A 187 -2.21 5.69 -3.69
C ASN A 187 -2.11 5.07 -5.09
N TYR A 188 -3.21 4.53 -5.57
CA TYR A 188 -3.29 3.91 -6.90
C TYR A 188 -3.11 4.92 -8.05
N GLU A 189 -3.44 6.20 -7.83
CA GLU A 189 -3.21 7.24 -8.85
C GLU A 189 -1.71 7.44 -9.10
N CYS A 190 -0.90 7.57 -8.04
CA CYS A 190 0.55 7.66 -8.19
C CYS A 190 1.17 6.36 -8.72
N TYR A 191 0.67 5.18 -8.31
CA TYR A 191 1.07 3.91 -8.89
C TYR A 191 0.88 3.91 -10.41
N LYS A 192 -0.33 4.25 -10.88
CA LYS A 192 -0.64 4.30 -12.31
C LYS A 192 0.23 5.34 -13.03
N GLY A 193 0.33 6.54 -12.48
CA GLY A 193 1.15 7.61 -13.04
C GLY A 193 2.63 7.24 -13.14
N LEU A 194 3.16 6.49 -12.17
CA LEU A 194 4.57 6.10 -12.13
C LEU A 194 4.95 5.18 -13.31
N PHE A 195 4.26 4.05 -13.50
CA PHE A 195 4.62 3.13 -14.58
C PHE A 195 4.21 3.64 -15.97
N SER A 196 3.04 4.31 -16.09
CA SER A 196 2.58 4.79 -17.39
C SER A 196 3.45 5.93 -17.91
N SER A 197 3.85 6.86 -17.04
CA SER A 197 4.79 7.94 -17.41
C SER A 197 6.08 7.41 -18.02
N LEU A 198 6.63 6.34 -17.45
CA LEU A 198 7.87 5.73 -17.92
C LEU A 198 7.66 4.91 -19.20
N ASN A 199 6.52 4.22 -19.32
CA ASN A 199 6.20 3.43 -20.50
C ASN A 199 5.86 4.28 -21.74
N ASP A 200 5.23 5.42 -21.50
CA ASP A 200 4.79 6.33 -22.58
C ASP A 200 5.76 7.52 -22.78
N MET A 201 6.89 7.49 -22.03
CA MET A 201 7.91 8.53 -22.03
C MET A 201 7.29 9.92 -21.86
N ASN A 202 6.44 10.06 -20.83
CA ASN A 202 5.68 11.27 -20.53
C ASN A 202 5.64 11.53 -19.02
N LEU A 203 6.73 12.05 -18.44
CA LEU A 203 6.83 12.33 -17.02
C LEU A 203 5.90 13.47 -16.53
N PHE A 204 5.25 14.19 -17.44
CA PHE A 204 4.20 15.15 -17.06
C PHE A 204 3.04 14.47 -16.32
N GLU A 205 2.73 13.21 -16.60
CA GLU A 205 1.65 12.50 -15.94
C GLU A 205 1.90 12.33 -14.45
N ILE A 206 3.03 11.73 -14.05
CA ILE A 206 3.35 11.57 -12.62
C ILE A 206 3.60 12.92 -11.94
N ALA A 207 4.24 13.87 -12.62
CA ALA A 207 4.47 15.21 -12.09
C ALA A 207 3.16 15.95 -11.83
N HIS A 208 2.16 15.80 -12.70
CA HIS A 208 0.82 16.35 -12.51
C HIS A 208 0.09 15.71 -11.33
N SER A 209 0.10 14.36 -11.22
CA SER A 209 -0.52 13.65 -10.10
C SER A 209 0.09 14.07 -8.75
N LEU A 210 1.42 14.16 -8.68
CA LEU A 210 2.11 14.60 -7.46
C LEU A 210 1.79 16.05 -7.11
N HIS A 211 1.78 16.95 -8.10
CA HIS A 211 1.44 18.36 -7.86
C HIS A 211 -0.01 18.52 -7.41
N ARG A 212 -0.96 17.87 -8.12
CA ARG A 212 -2.38 17.90 -7.78
C ARG A 212 -2.66 17.40 -6.36
N GLN A 213 -1.93 16.38 -5.93
CA GLN A 213 -2.11 15.79 -4.60
C GLN A 213 -1.38 16.57 -3.50
N PHE A 214 -0.13 16.93 -3.70
CA PHE A 214 0.76 17.37 -2.63
C PHE A 214 1.38 18.76 -2.84
N GLY A 215 1.07 19.45 -3.93
CA GLY A 215 1.58 20.79 -4.19
C GLY A 215 1.14 21.83 -3.15
N ALA A 216 1.73 23.03 -3.23
CA ALA A 216 1.47 24.12 -2.29
C ALA A 216 0.19 24.90 -2.60
N ASP A 217 -0.41 24.72 -3.79
CA ASP A 217 -1.57 25.48 -4.21
C ASP A 217 -2.83 25.11 -3.41
N PRO A 218 -3.75 26.06 -3.20
CA PRO A 218 -4.98 25.84 -2.41
C PRO A 218 -5.91 24.74 -2.97
N TRP A 219 -5.78 24.41 -4.25
CA TRP A 219 -6.57 23.36 -4.91
C TRP A 219 -5.95 21.95 -4.81
N CYS A 220 -4.75 21.82 -4.24
CA CYS A 220 -4.11 20.52 -4.02
C CYS A 220 -4.87 19.72 -2.95
N ILE A 221 -5.18 18.45 -3.27
CA ILE A 221 -6.26 17.72 -2.57
C ILE A 221 -5.80 16.93 -1.35
N TYR A 222 -4.50 16.53 -1.27
CA TYR A 222 -3.99 15.67 -0.19
C TYR A 222 -2.75 16.25 0.50
N ARG A 223 -2.59 17.57 0.47
CA ARG A 223 -1.48 18.24 1.14
C ARG A 223 -1.46 17.89 2.63
N GLY A 224 -0.29 17.53 3.16
CA GLY A 224 -0.11 17.11 4.55
C GLY A 224 -0.54 15.68 4.87
N LYS A 225 -1.08 14.91 3.89
CA LYS A 225 -1.39 13.50 4.07
C LYS A 225 -0.21 12.62 3.64
N HIS A 226 0.02 11.56 4.42
CA HIS A 226 1.02 10.54 4.11
C HIS A 226 0.32 9.30 3.55
N LEU A 227 0.05 9.29 2.23
CA LEU A 227 -0.57 8.16 1.56
C LEU A 227 0.46 7.04 1.32
N MET A 228 0.03 5.78 1.39
CA MET A 228 0.88 4.64 1.08
C MET A 228 1.11 4.55 -0.43
N THR A 229 2.35 4.80 -0.84
CA THR A 229 2.78 4.82 -2.26
C THR A 229 3.53 3.55 -2.60
N PHE A 230 3.34 3.02 -3.81
CA PHE A 230 3.95 1.77 -4.24
C PHE A 230 4.19 1.75 -5.75
N ALA A 231 5.09 0.90 -6.22
CA ALA A 231 5.36 0.67 -7.63
C ALA A 231 4.70 -0.62 -8.16
N ASP A 232 4.43 -1.54 -7.27
CA ASP A 232 3.63 -2.76 -7.48
C ASP A 232 3.13 -3.31 -6.13
N ASN A 233 2.21 -4.29 -6.19
CA ASN A 233 1.71 -5.02 -5.05
C ASN A 233 1.21 -6.42 -5.47
N HIS A 234 0.53 -7.12 -4.57
CA HIS A 234 0.02 -8.48 -4.78
C HIS A 234 -1.16 -8.60 -5.76
N ASP A 235 -1.74 -7.48 -6.21
CA ASP A 235 -2.93 -7.44 -7.06
C ASP A 235 -2.67 -6.85 -8.46
N VAL A 236 -1.47 -6.34 -8.69
CA VAL A 236 -1.09 -5.74 -9.97
C VAL A 236 0.16 -6.39 -10.55
N THR A 237 0.32 -6.28 -11.87
CA THR A 237 1.53 -6.74 -12.55
C THR A 237 2.77 -6.11 -11.91
N ARG A 238 3.79 -6.93 -11.62
CA ARG A 238 5.03 -6.47 -10.98
C ARG A 238 5.74 -5.40 -11.80
N LEU A 239 6.42 -4.49 -11.13
CA LEU A 239 7.11 -3.37 -11.77
C LEU A 239 8.07 -3.85 -12.86
N ALA A 240 8.85 -4.89 -12.58
CA ALA A 240 9.79 -5.47 -13.53
C ALA A 240 9.11 -6.04 -14.79
N SER A 241 7.84 -6.44 -14.72
CA SER A 241 7.08 -6.95 -15.86
C SER A 241 6.29 -5.88 -16.59
N ILE A 242 5.80 -4.84 -15.90
CA ILE A 242 4.97 -3.80 -16.51
C ILE A 242 5.80 -2.76 -17.26
N LEU A 243 7.06 -2.53 -16.86
CA LEU A 243 7.95 -1.59 -17.53
C LEU A 243 8.48 -2.16 -18.85
N LYS A 244 8.27 -1.41 -19.94
CA LYS A 244 8.78 -1.72 -21.29
C LYS A 244 10.32 -1.70 -21.36
N ASN A 245 10.96 -0.79 -20.59
CA ASN A 245 12.40 -0.65 -20.50
C ASN A 245 12.88 -0.96 -19.07
N LYS A 246 13.68 -1.99 -18.89
CA LYS A 246 14.20 -2.40 -17.57
C LYS A 246 15.12 -1.35 -16.92
N GLN A 247 15.75 -0.47 -17.67
CA GLN A 247 16.53 0.65 -17.14
C GLN A 247 15.67 1.61 -16.31
N HIS A 248 14.36 1.65 -16.56
CA HIS A 248 13.41 2.48 -15.84
C HIS A 248 13.08 1.98 -14.44
N ILE A 249 13.46 0.76 -14.04
CA ILE A 249 13.21 0.23 -12.70
C ILE A 249 13.82 1.16 -11.63
N ARG A 250 15.09 1.54 -11.78
CA ARG A 250 15.75 2.49 -10.86
C ARG A 250 15.11 3.88 -10.91
N ILE A 251 14.66 4.33 -12.08
CA ILE A 251 13.98 5.63 -12.21
C ILE A 251 12.64 5.59 -11.44
N ALA A 252 11.85 4.54 -11.59
CA ALA A 252 10.60 4.36 -10.87
C ALA A 252 10.80 4.40 -9.35
N TYR A 253 11.76 3.64 -8.83
CA TYR A 253 12.07 3.65 -7.40
C TYR A 253 12.70 4.96 -6.92
N GLY A 254 13.47 5.63 -7.76
CA GLY A 254 14.00 6.97 -7.47
C GLY A 254 12.89 8.00 -7.31
N ILE A 255 11.86 7.95 -8.14
CA ILE A 255 10.68 8.80 -7.97
C ILE A 255 9.91 8.36 -6.71
N LEU A 256 9.62 7.06 -6.54
CA LEU A 256 8.86 6.51 -5.42
C LEU A 256 9.46 6.88 -4.06
N LEU A 257 10.77 6.72 -3.89
CA LEU A 257 11.45 7.01 -2.63
C LEU A 257 11.71 8.51 -2.42
N GLY A 258 11.62 9.34 -3.46
CA GLY A 258 11.73 10.80 -3.39
C GLY A 258 10.41 11.52 -3.17
N MET A 259 9.29 10.98 -3.66
CA MET A 259 8.00 11.66 -3.59
C MET A 259 7.36 11.64 -2.20
N PRO A 260 6.35 12.50 -1.92
CA PRO A 260 5.58 12.47 -0.67
C PRO A 260 4.85 11.14 -0.46
N GLY A 261 4.64 10.78 0.81
CA GLY A 261 3.90 9.59 1.22
C GLY A 261 4.76 8.56 1.95
N ILE A 262 4.20 7.38 2.17
CA ILE A 262 4.83 6.24 2.84
C ILE A 262 5.18 5.23 1.75
N PRO A 263 6.44 5.11 1.30
CA PRO A 263 6.81 4.17 0.25
C PRO A 263 6.69 2.73 0.73
N CYS A 264 6.06 1.90 -0.08
CA CYS A 264 5.91 0.48 0.14
C CYS A 264 6.63 -0.28 -0.99
N LEU A 265 7.47 -1.23 -0.62
CA LEU A 265 8.11 -2.17 -1.53
C LEU A 265 7.44 -3.53 -1.39
N TYR A 266 7.03 -4.12 -2.50
CA TYR A 266 6.45 -5.45 -2.50
C TYR A 266 7.57 -6.50 -2.50
N TYR A 267 7.44 -7.57 -1.70
CA TYR A 267 8.49 -8.59 -1.57
C TYR A 267 8.85 -9.21 -2.92
N GLY A 268 10.13 -9.37 -3.17
CA GLY A 268 10.68 -9.82 -4.45
C GLY A 268 10.96 -8.68 -5.44
N SER A 269 10.27 -7.56 -5.35
CA SER A 269 10.48 -6.43 -6.26
C SER A 269 11.82 -5.71 -5.99
N GLU A 270 12.39 -5.86 -4.78
CA GLU A 270 13.70 -5.35 -4.42
C GLU A 270 14.87 -6.00 -5.17
N TRP A 271 14.65 -7.16 -5.78
CA TRP A 271 15.62 -7.78 -6.71
C TRP A 271 15.11 -7.89 -8.14
N GLY A 272 13.95 -7.25 -8.43
CA GLY A 272 13.42 -7.19 -9.78
C GLY A 272 12.66 -8.45 -10.20
N GLU A 273 11.98 -9.14 -9.26
CA GLU A 273 11.12 -10.28 -9.58
C GLU A 273 10.07 -9.90 -10.60
N GLU A 274 9.87 -10.77 -11.58
CA GLU A 274 8.87 -10.61 -12.62
C GLU A 274 7.57 -11.35 -12.26
N GLY A 275 6.44 -10.85 -12.76
CA GLY A 275 5.14 -11.47 -12.61
C GLY A 275 4.05 -10.64 -13.27
N MET A 276 3.29 -11.26 -14.15
CA MET A 276 2.16 -10.63 -14.82
C MET A 276 0.84 -11.07 -14.18
N LYS A 277 -0.07 -10.11 -13.97
CA LYS A 277 -1.43 -10.42 -13.55
C LYS A 277 -2.13 -11.23 -14.64
N ALA A 278 -2.70 -12.38 -14.25
CA ALA A 278 -3.53 -13.19 -15.12
C ALA A 278 -5.02 -13.01 -14.75
N PRO A 279 -5.96 -13.23 -15.70
CA PRO A 279 -7.39 -13.03 -15.44
C PRO A 279 -7.98 -14.00 -14.41
N ASP A 280 -7.38 -15.16 -14.23
CA ASP A 280 -7.92 -16.30 -13.49
C ASP A 280 -7.07 -16.76 -12.31
N ASN A 281 -5.88 -16.18 -12.11
CA ASN A 281 -5.05 -16.47 -10.94
C ASN A 281 -3.97 -15.41 -10.71
N ASP A 282 -3.48 -15.34 -9.46
CA ASP A 282 -2.44 -14.41 -9.01
C ASP A 282 -1.10 -15.10 -8.66
N TYR A 283 -0.90 -16.36 -9.07
CA TYR A 283 0.29 -17.11 -8.69
C TYR A 283 1.60 -16.42 -9.09
N ALA A 284 1.63 -15.83 -10.29
CA ALA A 284 2.82 -15.11 -10.76
C ALA A 284 3.13 -13.85 -9.93
N LEU A 285 2.12 -13.27 -9.27
CA LEU A 285 2.29 -12.10 -8.41
C LEU A 285 2.74 -12.47 -7.00
N ARG A 286 2.44 -13.70 -6.53
CA ARG A 286 2.62 -14.16 -5.14
C ARG A 286 3.50 -15.41 -5.05
N PRO A 287 4.72 -15.40 -5.66
CA PRO A 287 5.62 -16.54 -5.60
C PRO A 287 6.07 -16.83 -4.16
N CYS A 288 6.36 -18.09 -3.87
CA CYS A 288 7.05 -18.49 -2.66
C CYS A 288 8.54 -18.56 -2.97
N PHE A 289 9.37 -17.87 -2.18
CA PHE A 289 10.81 -17.93 -2.30
C PHE A 289 11.39 -18.81 -1.19
N GLU A 290 12.23 -19.78 -1.54
CA GLU A 290 12.96 -20.58 -0.57
C GLU A 290 14.06 -19.75 0.11
N GLU A 291 14.71 -18.86 -0.66
CA GLU A 291 15.75 -17.97 -0.18
C GLU A 291 15.64 -16.58 -0.84
N PRO A 292 16.06 -15.49 -0.15
CA PRO A 292 16.21 -14.17 -0.76
C PRO A 292 17.23 -14.19 -1.91
N LYS A 293 17.00 -13.33 -2.94
CA LYS A 293 17.88 -13.23 -4.13
C LYS A 293 18.46 -11.80 -4.27
N PRO A 294 19.13 -11.25 -3.23
CA PRO A 294 19.63 -9.89 -3.28
C PRO A 294 20.62 -9.69 -4.43
N ASN A 295 20.58 -8.51 -5.03
CA ASN A 295 21.45 -8.12 -6.14
C ASN A 295 21.76 -6.62 -6.08
N GLU A 296 22.43 -6.07 -7.10
CA GLU A 296 22.77 -4.64 -7.17
C GLU A 296 21.57 -3.69 -7.05
N LEU A 297 20.37 -4.11 -7.47
CA LEU A 297 19.15 -3.32 -7.25
C LEU A 297 18.78 -3.28 -5.77
N THR A 298 18.89 -4.41 -5.08
CA THR A 298 18.64 -4.51 -3.63
C THR A 298 19.58 -3.59 -2.86
N ASP A 299 20.88 -3.63 -3.16
CA ASP A 299 21.88 -2.79 -2.47
C ASP A 299 21.61 -1.31 -2.70
N TRP A 300 21.29 -0.93 -3.95
CA TRP A 300 20.95 0.44 -4.30
C TRP A 300 19.66 0.91 -3.60
N LEU A 301 18.63 0.07 -3.52
CA LEU A 301 17.39 0.40 -2.80
C LEU A 301 17.63 0.56 -1.30
N CYS A 302 18.41 -0.33 -0.68
CA CYS A 302 18.78 -0.21 0.73
C CYS A 302 19.49 1.11 1.02
N HIS A 303 20.41 1.51 0.13
CA HIS A 303 21.08 2.82 0.25
C HIS A 303 20.07 3.97 0.15
N LEU A 304 19.21 3.99 -0.86
CA LEU A 304 18.23 5.05 -1.08
C LEU A 304 17.20 5.15 0.05
N ILE A 305 16.76 4.00 0.58
CA ILE A 305 15.89 3.93 1.77
C ILE A 305 16.57 4.53 2.98
N SER A 306 17.86 4.22 3.20
CA SER A 306 18.64 4.80 4.29
C SER A 306 18.79 6.32 4.18
N LEU A 307 18.96 6.85 2.95
CA LEU A 307 18.96 8.29 2.70
C LEU A 307 17.61 8.92 3.08
N ARG A 308 16.50 8.32 2.62
CA ARG A 308 15.17 8.81 2.96
C ARG A 308 14.91 8.80 4.47
N GLN A 309 15.24 7.72 5.16
CA GLN A 309 15.02 7.60 6.62
C GLN A 309 15.78 8.68 7.44
N LYS A 310 16.89 9.18 6.92
CA LYS A 310 17.72 10.20 7.55
C LYS A 310 17.34 11.62 7.16
N SER A 311 16.42 11.80 6.20
CA SER A 311 16.03 13.10 5.65
C SER A 311 14.63 13.47 6.08
N ASP A 312 14.49 14.55 6.83
CA ASP A 312 13.20 15.11 7.18
C ASP A 312 12.47 15.64 5.94
N ALA A 313 13.20 16.27 5.01
CA ALA A 313 12.62 16.77 3.76
C ALA A 313 12.02 15.64 2.91
N LEU A 314 12.68 14.50 2.76
CA LEU A 314 12.14 13.38 2.01
C LEU A 314 10.94 12.73 2.72
N CYS A 315 10.93 12.68 4.05
CA CYS A 315 9.83 12.12 4.83
C CYS A 315 8.64 13.06 4.92
N ASN A 316 8.86 14.32 5.30
CA ASN A 316 7.81 15.25 5.72
C ASN A 316 7.75 16.55 4.92
N GLY A 317 8.75 16.83 4.06
CA GLY A 317 8.86 18.10 3.34
C GLY A 317 7.73 18.35 2.33
N ASP A 318 7.47 19.61 2.08
CA ASP A 318 6.58 20.07 0.99
C ASP A 318 7.11 19.61 -0.37
N TYR A 319 6.21 19.54 -1.35
CA TYR A 319 6.49 19.13 -2.72
C TYR A 319 6.33 20.28 -3.70
N ARG A 320 7.30 20.44 -4.61
CA ARG A 320 7.21 21.39 -5.73
C ARG A 320 7.93 20.85 -6.97
N ASN A 321 7.29 20.92 -8.14
CA ASN A 321 7.96 20.69 -9.42
C ASN A 321 8.94 21.83 -9.74
N ILE A 322 10.14 21.50 -10.23
CA ILE A 322 11.16 22.44 -10.71
C ILE A 322 11.29 22.38 -12.22
N VAL A 323 11.56 21.19 -12.78
CA VAL A 323 11.68 20.98 -14.22
C VAL A 323 10.84 19.76 -14.58
N ILE A 324 9.99 19.88 -15.60
CA ILE A 324 9.22 18.78 -16.15
C ILE A 324 9.44 18.75 -17.66
N GLN A 325 9.88 17.62 -18.16
CA GLN A 325 10.00 17.29 -19.57
C GLN A 325 9.42 15.90 -19.82
N ASN A 326 9.31 15.49 -21.05
CA ASN A 326 8.82 14.15 -21.39
C ASN A 326 9.63 13.03 -20.70
N HIS A 327 10.96 13.21 -20.65
CA HIS A 327 11.89 12.20 -20.18
C HIS A 327 12.63 12.58 -18.88
N GLN A 328 12.49 13.82 -18.43
CA GLN A 328 13.18 14.33 -17.24
C GLN A 328 12.19 14.95 -16.26
N LEU A 329 12.44 14.71 -14.98
CA LEU A 329 11.69 15.34 -13.90
C LEU A 329 12.67 15.76 -12.80
N ILE A 330 12.55 17.01 -12.37
CA ILE A 330 13.22 17.51 -11.18
C ILE A 330 12.15 18.11 -10.28
N PHE A 331 12.07 17.61 -9.05
CA PHE A 331 11.18 18.16 -8.03
C PHE A 331 11.92 18.42 -6.73
N GLU A 332 11.39 19.31 -5.95
CA GLU A 332 11.90 19.71 -4.65
C GLU A 332 11.09 19.08 -3.52
N ARG A 333 11.80 18.61 -2.51
CA ARG A 333 11.28 18.30 -1.19
C ARG A 333 11.93 19.25 -0.20
N LYS A 334 11.12 19.93 0.62
CA LYS A 334 11.65 21.00 1.48
C LYS A 334 10.93 21.07 2.81
N THR A 335 11.71 21.19 3.89
CA THR A 335 11.29 21.66 5.22
C THR A 335 11.96 23.01 5.53
N ASP A 336 11.76 23.53 6.72
CA ASP A 336 12.43 24.75 7.15
C ASP A 336 13.96 24.58 7.24
N ASN A 337 14.43 23.35 7.47
CA ASN A 337 15.84 23.05 7.77
C ASN A 337 16.57 22.25 6.69
N GLU A 338 15.88 21.72 5.71
CA GLU A 338 16.47 20.85 4.70
C GLU A 338 15.78 21.04 3.34
N ARG A 339 16.58 21.08 2.29
CA ARG A 339 16.14 21.15 0.90
C ARG A 339 16.78 20.03 0.09
N ILE A 340 15.98 19.20 -0.57
CA ILE A 340 16.47 18.16 -1.47
C ILE A 340 15.82 18.33 -2.84
N LEU A 341 16.65 18.30 -3.89
CA LEU A 341 16.21 18.10 -5.26
C LEU A 341 16.30 16.61 -5.59
N VAL A 342 15.19 16.05 -6.06
CA VAL A 342 15.13 14.73 -6.67
C VAL A 342 15.08 14.91 -8.17
N ALA A 343 16.09 14.43 -8.88
CA ALA A 343 16.25 14.63 -10.29
C ALA A 343 16.41 13.29 -11.01
N VAL A 344 15.59 13.04 -12.04
CA VAL A 344 15.61 11.82 -12.82
C VAL A 344 15.69 12.11 -14.32
N ASN A 345 16.42 11.24 -15.02
CA ASN A 345 16.48 11.20 -16.48
C ASN A 345 16.15 9.79 -16.97
N ALA A 346 15.00 9.63 -17.61
CA ALA A 346 14.55 8.35 -18.18
C ALA A 346 15.02 8.15 -19.64
N SER A 347 15.80 9.08 -20.21
CA SER A 347 16.32 9.00 -21.57
C SER A 347 17.67 8.26 -21.61
N GLU A 348 18.00 7.68 -22.75
CA GLU A 348 19.33 7.17 -23.10
C GLU A 348 20.35 8.29 -23.41
N GLN A 349 19.90 9.54 -23.48
CA GLN A 349 20.73 10.71 -23.75
C GLN A 349 20.96 11.51 -22.47
N GLU A 350 22.16 12.07 -22.33
CA GLU A 350 22.44 13.08 -21.32
C GLU A 350 21.54 14.31 -21.54
N TYR A 351 21.08 14.94 -20.46
CA TYR A 351 20.23 16.12 -20.51
C TYR A 351 20.70 17.17 -19.52
N THR A 352 20.86 18.42 -19.96
CA THR A 352 21.13 19.55 -19.06
C THR A 352 19.85 20.36 -18.87
N ALA A 353 19.34 20.34 -17.62
CA ALA A 353 18.23 21.16 -17.20
C ALA A 353 18.68 22.57 -16.84
N TYR A 354 17.91 23.59 -17.22
CA TYR A 354 18.14 24.98 -16.86
C TYR A 354 16.94 25.51 -16.08
N HIS A 355 17.17 26.02 -14.87
CA HIS A 355 16.15 26.65 -14.05
C HIS A 355 16.77 27.56 -12.97
N GLY A 356 16.09 28.68 -12.63
CA GLY A 356 16.58 29.64 -11.64
C GLY A 356 16.75 29.04 -10.23
N ASP A 357 16.02 28.00 -9.89
CA ASP A 357 16.13 27.32 -8.59
C ASP A 357 17.24 26.26 -8.51
N LEU A 358 17.95 26.01 -9.65
CA LEU A 358 19.10 25.10 -9.70
C LEU A 358 20.38 25.87 -9.35
N ASN A 359 20.43 26.42 -8.13
CA ASN A 359 21.56 27.21 -7.63
C ASN A 359 21.95 26.77 -6.23
N GLY A 360 23.23 26.90 -5.95
CA GLY A 360 23.84 26.63 -4.63
C GLY A 360 24.87 25.51 -4.66
N THR A 361 25.59 25.37 -3.57
CA THR A 361 26.50 24.24 -3.34
C THR A 361 25.78 23.20 -2.48
N GLY A 362 25.82 21.96 -2.89
CA GLY A 362 25.14 20.87 -2.22
C GLY A 362 25.88 19.55 -2.41
N THR A 363 25.32 18.49 -1.84
CA THR A 363 25.84 17.12 -1.92
C THR A 363 24.88 16.23 -2.67
N GLU A 364 25.34 15.54 -3.70
CA GLU A 364 24.62 14.45 -4.32
C GLU A 364 24.71 13.22 -3.40
N LEU A 365 23.58 12.83 -2.81
CA LEU A 365 23.53 11.90 -1.67
C LEU A 365 23.81 10.43 -2.05
N ILE A 366 23.63 10.05 -3.31
CA ILE A 366 23.82 8.65 -3.74
C ILE A 366 25.33 8.36 -3.94
N THR A 367 26.10 9.37 -4.35
CA THR A 367 27.53 9.25 -4.66
C THR A 367 28.43 9.97 -3.64
N ASP A 368 27.82 10.74 -2.70
CA ASP A 368 28.52 11.66 -1.78
C ASP A 368 29.35 12.75 -2.48
N ALA A 369 29.04 13.06 -3.74
CA ALA A 369 29.77 14.06 -4.51
C ALA A 369 29.30 15.49 -4.17
N GLU A 370 30.24 16.39 -3.90
CA GLU A 370 29.95 17.82 -3.82
C GLU A 370 29.74 18.39 -5.21
N LEU A 371 28.70 19.22 -5.39
CA LEU A 371 28.44 19.94 -6.61
C LEU A 371 27.96 21.38 -6.35
N THR A 372 28.35 22.26 -7.28
CA THR A 372 27.85 23.63 -7.29
C THR A 372 27.02 23.85 -8.55
N LEU A 373 25.75 24.20 -8.34
CA LEU A 373 24.80 24.52 -9.39
C LEU A 373 24.76 26.04 -9.64
N ASN A 374 24.82 26.44 -10.88
CA ASN A 374 24.76 27.84 -11.35
C ASN A 374 23.64 27.97 -12.41
N GLY A 375 22.41 27.66 -12.06
CA GLY A 375 21.25 27.73 -12.94
C GLY A 375 21.09 26.51 -13.86
N ALA A 376 21.93 25.48 -13.71
CA ALA A 376 21.90 24.29 -14.56
C ALA A 376 22.26 23.03 -13.76
N LEU A 377 21.67 21.89 -14.18
CA LEU A 377 22.00 20.55 -13.67
C LEU A 377 22.05 19.57 -14.85
N THR A 378 23.18 18.88 -15.00
CA THR A 378 23.34 17.83 -16.01
C THR A 378 22.97 16.46 -15.45
N LEU A 379 22.09 15.76 -16.14
CA LEU A 379 21.58 14.45 -15.77
C LEU A 379 22.13 13.40 -16.76
N PRO A 380 22.95 12.46 -16.29
CA PRO A 380 23.40 11.33 -17.13
C PRO A 380 22.23 10.50 -17.67
N PRO A 381 22.45 9.67 -18.71
CA PRO A 381 21.44 8.71 -19.17
C PRO A 381 20.95 7.79 -18.04
N TYR A 382 19.64 7.53 -18.00
CA TYR A 382 19.00 6.63 -17.03
C TYR A 382 19.43 6.86 -15.58
N SER A 383 19.50 8.13 -15.14
CA SER A 383 20.03 8.51 -13.84
C SER A 383 18.97 8.94 -12.84
N VAL A 384 19.31 8.75 -11.58
CA VAL A 384 18.62 9.28 -10.40
C VAL A 384 19.64 10.03 -9.56
N GLN A 385 19.34 11.24 -9.16
CA GLN A 385 20.17 12.06 -8.27
C GLN A 385 19.32 12.66 -7.15
N TYR A 386 19.85 12.65 -5.94
CA TYR A 386 19.28 13.30 -4.77
C TYR A 386 20.27 14.32 -4.26
N ILE A 387 19.98 15.62 -4.41
CA ILE A 387 20.91 16.70 -4.11
C ILE A 387 20.41 17.47 -2.90
N ARG A 388 21.17 17.46 -1.80
CA ARG A 388 20.87 18.19 -0.56
C ARG A 388 21.63 19.50 -0.49
N PHE A 389 20.91 20.57 -0.13
CA PHE A 389 21.44 21.92 0.09
C PHE A 389 21.29 22.35 1.54
#